data_12ac1a0a273b1446ce8f623b5c40c08e
#
_entry.id   12ac1a0a273b1446ce8f623b5c40c08e
#
_cell.length_a   1.000
_cell.length_b   1.000
_cell.length_c   1.000
_cell.angle_alpha   90.00
_cell.angle_beta   90.00
_cell.angle_gamma   90.00
#
_symmetry.space_group_name_H-M   'P 1'
#
loop_
_entity.id
_entity.type
_entity.pdbx_description
1 polymer ?
#
loop_
_entity_poly.entity_id
_entity_poly.type
_entity_poly.pdbx_seq_one_letter_code
_entity_poly.pdbx_strand_id
1 'polypeptide(L)'
;MKKILFLAILLFAKMALADDAKNEWHNTTLSDATIEKIQAAKYEYKKCVGSEMQKLAYQQQDFRNATDAIMKQCEPVLTKMREIYTEAEVPEVIADRHLKQMRLQTTREALQGMMFSEAARKAGNKPQ
;
A
#
# COMPACT_ATOMS: atom_id res chain seq x y z
N MET A 1 -17.08 56.45 -6.68
CA MET A 1 -16.68 55.18 -7.34
C MET A 1 -15.64 54.34 -6.58
N LYS A 2 -14.98 54.87 -5.55
CA LYS A 2 -13.99 54.09 -4.76
C LYS A 2 -14.61 53.15 -3.68
N LYS A 3 -15.89 53.28 -3.36
CA LYS A 3 -16.55 52.51 -2.30
C LYS A 3 -17.20 51.17 -2.78
N ILE A 4 -17.32 50.97 -4.10
CA ILE A 4 -17.95 49.80 -4.69
C ILE A 4 -16.92 48.68 -4.90
N LEU A 5 -15.62 49.02 -5.00
CA LEU A 5 -14.55 48.03 -5.25
C LEU A 5 -14.22 47.20 -4.01
N PHE A 6 -14.52 47.68 -2.80
CA PHE A 6 -14.24 46.94 -1.56
C PHE A 6 -15.27 45.87 -1.21
N LEU A 7 -16.50 45.94 -1.78
CA LEU A 7 -17.55 44.97 -1.49
C LEU A 7 -17.40 43.67 -2.33
N ALA A 8 -16.71 43.73 -3.46
CA ALA A 8 -16.52 42.59 -4.35
C ALA A 8 -15.44 41.60 -3.88
N ILE A 9 -14.53 42.04 -3.00
CA ILE A 9 -13.42 41.22 -2.50
C ILE A 9 -13.84 40.33 -1.33
N LEU A 10 -14.93 40.63 -0.64
CA LEU A 10 -15.43 39.87 0.51
C LEU A 10 -16.29 38.65 0.16
N LEU A 11 -16.66 38.48 -1.11
CA LEU A 11 -17.54 37.40 -1.57
C LEU A 11 -16.77 36.14 -2.06
N PHE A 12 -15.43 36.23 -2.19
CA PHE A 12 -14.62 35.09 -2.65
C PHE A 12 -13.98 34.25 -1.53
N ALA A 13 -14.20 34.60 -0.26
CA ALA A 13 -13.55 33.95 0.89
C ALA A 13 -14.35 32.75 1.48
N LYS A 14 -15.31 32.19 0.76
CA LYS A 14 -16.07 31.00 1.22
C LYS A 14 -15.98 29.83 0.26
N MET A 15 -14.82 29.58 -0.33
CA MET A 15 -14.46 28.23 -0.77
C MET A 15 -13.54 27.61 0.28
N ALA A 16 -14.04 27.50 1.50
CA ALA A 16 -13.41 26.70 2.54
C ALA A 16 -13.91 25.28 2.39
N LEU A 17 -12.99 24.38 1.94
CA LEU A 17 -12.76 23.08 2.56
C LEU A 17 -14.06 22.40 3.04
N ALA A 18 -14.81 21.83 2.11
CA ALA A 18 -15.66 20.71 2.43
C ALA A 18 -14.72 19.53 2.63
N ASP A 19 -14.08 19.46 3.79
CA ASP A 19 -13.54 18.24 4.32
C ASP A 19 -14.74 17.30 4.48
N ASP A 20 -14.75 16.23 3.69
CA ASP A 20 -15.87 15.30 3.67
C ASP A 20 -15.91 14.66 5.07
N ALA A 21 -16.94 14.98 5.88
CA ALA A 21 -17.10 14.49 7.25
C ALA A 21 -17.07 12.95 7.33
N LYS A 22 -17.28 12.25 6.21
CA LYS A 22 -17.13 10.80 6.09
C LYS A 22 -15.68 10.32 6.14
N ASN A 23 -14.71 11.19 5.88
CA ASN A 23 -13.28 10.86 5.89
C ASN A 23 -12.58 11.32 7.18
N GLU A 24 -13.29 11.93 8.10
CA GLU A 24 -12.75 12.34 9.38
C GLU A 24 -12.79 11.16 10.36
N TRP A 25 -11.63 10.72 10.79
CA TRP A 25 -11.52 9.64 11.78
C TRP A 25 -11.61 10.22 13.18
N HIS A 26 -12.76 10.02 13.81
CA HIS A 26 -13.04 10.49 15.17
C HIS A 26 -12.48 9.57 16.26
N ASN A 27 -12.15 8.33 15.93
CA ASN A 27 -11.49 7.38 16.83
C ASN A 27 -9.98 7.42 16.62
N THR A 28 -9.25 7.85 17.63
CA THR A 28 -7.79 7.97 17.59
C THR A 28 -7.07 6.67 17.94
N THR A 29 -7.78 5.67 18.48
CA THR A 29 -7.19 4.40 18.92
C THR A 29 -7.97 3.21 18.37
N LEU A 30 -7.25 2.30 17.73
CA LEU A 30 -7.75 0.96 17.42
C LEU A 30 -7.70 0.09 18.67
N SER A 31 -8.63 -0.87 18.81
CA SER A 31 -8.53 -1.87 19.87
C SER A 31 -7.31 -2.76 19.68
N ASP A 32 -6.75 -3.28 20.77
CA ASP A 32 -5.62 -4.21 20.70
C ASP A 32 -5.93 -5.42 19.82
N ALA A 33 -7.15 -5.94 19.91
CA ALA A 33 -7.62 -7.04 19.07
C ALA A 33 -7.61 -6.70 17.58
N THR A 34 -7.96 -5.47 17.21
CA THR A 34 -7.88 -5.00 15.81
C THR A 34 -6.44 -4.85 15.36
N ILE A 35 -5.58 -4.29 16.21
CA ILE A 35 -4.14 -4.16 15.92
C ILE A 35 -3.52 -5.54 15.69
N GLU A 36 -3.84 -6.52 16.52
CA GLU A 36 -3.36 -7.90 16.37
C GLU A 36 -3.80 -8.52 15.04
N LYS A 37 -5.08 -8.36 14.66
CA LYS A 37 -5.59 -8.81 13.36
C LYS A 37 -4.84 -8.16 12.17
N ILE A 38 -4.55 -6.86 12.26
CA ILE A 38 -3.80 -6.12 11.22
C ILE A 38 -2.37 -6.65 11.12
N GLN A 39 -1.70 -6.90 12.25
CA GLN A 39 -0.35 -7.46 12.26
C GLN A 39 -0.31 -8.88 11.69
N ALA A 40 -1.30 -9.72 12.02
CA ALA A 40 -1.43 -11.06 11.45
C ALA A 40 -1.64 -11.00 9.92
N ALA A 41 -2.52 -10.13 9.44
CA ALA A 41 -2.75 -9.96 8.00
C ALA A 41 -1.51 -9.42 7.26
N LYS A 42 -0.77 -8.51 7.88
CA LYS A 42 0.52 -8.03 7.38
C LYS A 42 1.53 -9.16 7.26
N TYR A 43 1.62 -10.01 8.27
CA TYR A 43 2.50 -11.17 8.25
C TYR A 43 2.13 -12.12 7.11
N GLU A 44 0.85 -12.46 6.95
CA GLU A 44 0.38 -13.36 5.88
C GLU A 44 0.65 -12.77 4.48
N TYR A 45 0.50 -11.46 4.30
CA TYR A 45 0.84 -10.82 3.04
C TYR A 45 2.33 -10.93 2.71
N LYS A 46 3.21 -10.60 3.66
CA LYS A 46 4.66 -10.74 3.49
C LYS A 46 5.08 -12.18 3.27
N LYS A 47 4.44 -13.12 3.98
CA LYS A 47 4.68 -14.56 3.82
C LYS A 47 4.27 -15.05 2.43
N CYS A 48 3.12 -14.59 1.90
CA CYS A 48 2.71 -14.88 0.52
C CYS A 48 3.80 -14.46 -0.46
N VAL A 49 4.21 -13.20 -0.41
CA VAL A 49 5.23 -12.65 -1.32
C VAL A 49 6.55 -13.41 -1.19
N GLY A 50 7.03 -13.65 0.04
CA GLY A 50 8.24 -14.42 0.28
C GLY A 50 8.18 -15.84 -0.25
N SER A 51 7.04 -16.53 -0.12
CA SER A 51 6.83 -17.88 -0.63
C SER A 51 6.80 -17.90 -2.17
N GLU A 52 6.14 -16.92 -2.79
CA GLU A 52 6.12 -16.79 -4.26
C GLU A 52 7.53 -16.53 -4.81
N MET A 53 8.33 -15.68 -4.16
CA MET A 53 9.71 -15.39 -4.57
C MET A 53 10.61 -16.63 -4.60
N GLN A 54 10.32 -17.68 -3.83
CA GLN A 54 11.09 -18.94 -3.81
C GLN A 54 10.76 -19.85 -4.98
N LYS A 55 9.66 -19.61 -5.71
CA LYS A 55 9.25 -20.47 -6.82
C LYS A 55 10.21 -20.33 -8.02
N LEU A 56 10.68 -21.45 -8.52
CA LEU A 56 11.61 -21.51 -9.66
C LEU A 56 11.06 -20.77 -10.89
N ALA A 57 9.75 -20.83 -11.10
CA ALA A 57 9.07 -20.16 -12.22
C ALA A 57 9.30 -18.63 -12.22
N TYR A 58 9.38 -18.01 -11.05
CA TYR A 58 9.67 -16.58 -10.93
C TYR A 58 11.18 -16.31 -10.95
N GLN A 59 11.98 -17.17 -10.36
CA GLN A 59 13.43 -17.00 -10.33
C GLN A 59 14.10 -17.09 -11.71
N GLN A 60 13.45 -17.72 -12.68
CA GLN A 60 13.94 -17.82 -14.07
C GLN A 60 13.51 -16.65 -14.96
N GLN A 61 12.66 -15.77 -14.48
CA GLN A 61 12.19 -14.60 -15.20
C GLN A 61 13.08 -13.37 -14.96
N ASP A 62 12.88 -12.32 -15.78
CA ASP A 62 13.37 -10.99 -15.48
C ASP A 62 12.78 -10.53 -14.12
N PHE A 63 13.63 -9.96 -13.28
CA PHE A 63 13.26 -9.63 -11.91
C PHE A 63 12.07 -8.66 -11.78
N ARG A 64 11.89 -7.75 -12.75
CA ARG A 64 10.76 -6.80 -12.75
C ARG A 64 9.45 -7.51 -13.06
N ASN A 65 9.46 -8.35 -14.10
CA ASN A 65 8.29 -9.13 -14.50
C ASN A 65 7.89 -10.12 -13.42
N ALA A 66 8.87 -10.80 -12.82
CA ALA A 66 8.64 -11.70 -11.70
C ALA A 66 8.03 -10.96 -10.49
N THR A 67 8.58 -9.81 -10.11
CA THR A 67 8.05 -9.01 -9.01
C THR A 67 6.62 -8.59 -9.27
N ASP A 68 6.29 -8.07 -10.45
CA ASP A 68 4.92 -7.67 -10.79
C ASP A 68 3.94 -8.84 -10.70
N ALA A 69 4.31 -10.00 -11.21
CA ALA A 69 3.49 -11.22 -11.14
C ALA A 69 3.29 -11.70 -9.70
N ILE A 70 4.33 -11.69 -8.87
CA ILE A 70 4.27 -12.05 -7.45
C ILE A 70 3.33 -11.11 -6.69
N MET A 71 3.45 -9.80 -6.89
CA MET A 71 2.59 -8.83 -6.22
C MET A 71 1.12 -9.01 -6.59
N LYS A 72 0.82 -9.26 -7.87
CA LYS A 72 -0.54 -9.58 -8.34
C LYS A 72 -1.08 -10.86 -7.72
N GLN A 73 -0.25 -11.90 -7.61
CA GLN A 73 -0.63 -13.18 -7.00
C GLN A 73 -1.01 -13.03 -5.52
N CYS A 74 -0.35 -12.14 -4.80
CA CYS A 74 -0.58 -11.92 -3.38
C CYS A 74 -1.61 -10.81 -3.07
N GLU A 75 -2.13 -10.10 -4.06
CA GLU A 75 -3.11 -9.03 -3.88
C GLU A 75 -4.37 -9.44 -3.07
N PRO A 76 -4.94 -10.66 -3.25
CA PRO A 76 -6.07 -11.10 -2.44
C PRO A 76 -5.80 -11.12 -0.93
N VAL A 77 -4.55 -11.38 -0.53
CA VAL A 77 -4.15 -11.37 0.89
C VAL A 77 -4.17 -9.94 1.45
N LEU A 78 -3.74 -8.97 0.64
CA LEU A 78 -3.82 -7.56 1.00
C LEU A 78 -5.28 -7.05 1.10
N THR A 79 -6.16 -7.56 0.24
CA THR A 79 -7.59 -7.26 0.29
C THR A 79 -8.22 -7.69 1.63
N LYS A 80 -7.83 -8.83 2.19
CA LYS A 80 -8.28 -9.27 3.52
C LYS A 80 -7.90 -8.28 4.63
N MET A 81 -6.74 -7.64 4.52
CA MET A 81 -6.36 -6.58 5.45
C MET A 81 -7.30 -5.38 5.37
N ARG A 82 -7.77 -5.03 4.15
CA ARG A 82 -8.77 -3.97 3.97
C ARG A 82 -10.07 -4.27 4.73
N GLU A 83 -10.54 -5.52 4.70
CA GLU A 83 -11.73 -5.94 5.43
C GLU A 83 -11.61 -5.69 6.93
N ILE A 84 -10.45 -5.94 7.53
CA ILE A 84 -10.19 -5.67 8.95
C ILE A 84 -10.33 -4.18 9.27
N TYR A 85 -9.82 -3.29 8.41
CA TYR A 85 -9.99 -1.84 8.58
C TYR A 85 -11.46 -1.43 8.47
N THR A 86 -12.18 -2.02 7.52
CA THR A 86 -13.61 -1.74 7.31
C THR A 86 -14.45 -2.18 8.51
N GLU A 87 -14.20 -3.38 9.04
CA GLU A 87 -14.85 -3.90 10.26
C GLU A 87 -14.57 -3.04 11.50
N ALA A 88 -13.40 -2.42 11.57
CA ALA A 88 -13.01 -1.52 12.65
C ALA A 88 -13.47 -0.06 12.42
N GLU A 89 -14.32 0.17 11.41
CA GLU A 89 -14.86 1.50 11.05
C GLU A 89 -13.77 2.56 10.78
N VAL A 90 -12.59 2.13 10.32
CA VAL A 90 -11.53 3.03 9.88
C VAL A 90 -11.96 3.71 8.58
N PRO A 91 -11.84 5.04 8.48
CA PRO A 91 -12.15 5.75 7.24
C PRO A 91 -11.42 5.16 6.04
N GLU A 92 -12.11 4.99 4.93
CA GLU A 92 -11.60 4.34 3.73
C GLU A 92 -10.30 4.98 3.22
N VAL A 93 -10.21 6.32 3.27
CA VAL A 93 -9.01 7.05 2.85
C VAL A 93 -7.77 6.71 3.70
N ILE A 94 -7.97 6.42 4.99
CA ILE A 94 -6.89 6.01 5.90
C ILE A 94 -6.47 4.57 5.61
N ALA A 95 -7.45 3.67 5.48
CA ALA A 95 -7.22 2.27 5.11
C ALA A 95 -6.45 2.17 3.78
N ASP A 96 -6.90 2.86 2.75
CA ASP A 96 -6.25 2.89 1.43
C ASP A 96 -4.82 3.41 1.47
N ARG A 97 -4.56 4.44 2.26
CA ARG A 97 -3.20 4.97 2.45
C ARG A 97 -2.28 3.93 3.07
N HIS A 98 -2.74 3.24 4.11
CA HIS A 98 -1.96 2.20 4.78
C HIS A 98 -1.71 1.00 3.86
N LEU A 99 -2.74 0.53 3.14
CA LEU A 99 -2.60 -0.57 2.18
C LEU A 99 -1.65 -0.22 1.04
N LYS A 100 -1.76 1.00 0.50
CA LYS A 100 -0.84 1.50 -0.53
C LYS A 100 0.61 1.53 -0.03
N GLN A 101 0.82 2.03 1.19
CA GLN A 101 2.16 2.07 1.80
C GLN A 101 2.72 0.66 2.00
N MET A 102 1.90 -0.27 2.50
CA MET A 102 2.26 -1.67 2.66
C MET A 102 2.67 -2.31 1.34
N ARG A 103 1.85 -2.13 0.30
CA ARG A 103 2.14 -2.63 -1.05
C ARG A 103 3.45 -2.08 -1.58
N LEU A 104 3.67 -0.76 -1.51
CA LEU A 104 4.90 -0.11 -1.98
C LEU A 104 6.14 -0.62 -1.26
N GLN A 105 6.09 -0.74 0.06
CA GLN A 105 7.20 -1.25 0.86
C GLN A 105 7.53 -2.69 0.47
N THR A 106 6.52 -3.57 0.43
CA THR A 106 6.69 -4.98 0.09
C THR A 106 7.16 -5.16 -1.35
N THR A 107 6.68 -4.33 -2.29
CA THR A 107 7.15 -4.34 -3.68
C THR A 107 8.63 -4.00 -3.77
N ARG A 108 9.11 -3.00 -3.03
CA ARG A 108 10.54 -2.63 -3.00
C ARG A 108 11.41 -3.76 -2.45
N GLU A 109 10.97 -4.38 -1.36
CA GLU A 109 11.66 -5.52 -0.75
C GLU A 109 11.73 -6.72 -1.72
N ALA A 110 10.61 -7.05 -2.38
CA ALA A 110 10.54 -8.11 -3.37
C ALA A 110 11.41 -7.83 -4.60
N LEU A 111 11.33 -6.60 -5.15
CA LEU A 111 12.12 -6.17 -6.30
C LEU A 111 13.62 -6.31 -6.01
N GLN A 112 14.06 -5.85 -4.85
CA GLN A 112 15.46 -5.97 -4.43
C GLN A 112 15.88 -7.43 -4.29
N GLY A 113 15.07 -8.27 -3.65
CA GLY A 113 15.35 -9.70 -3.49
C GLY A 113 15.44 -10.43 -4.82
N MET A 114 14.50 -10.18 -5.73
CA MET A 114 14.50 -10.79 -7.07
C MET A 114 15.68 -10.31 -7.92
N MET A 115 16.06 -9.04 -7.82
CA MET A 115 17.24 -8.49 -8.48
C MET A 115 18.53 -9.20 -8.02
N PHE A 116 18.69 -9.39 -6.72
CA PHE A 116 19.86 -10.13 -6.18
C PHE A 116 19.86 -11.59 -6.61
N SER A 117 18.71 -12.25 -6.61
CA SER A 117 18.56 -13.62 -7.09
C SER A 117 18.95 -13.76 -8.57
N GLU A 118 18.51 -12.84 -9.42
CA GLU A 118 18.90 -12.83 -10.84
C GLU A 118 20.40 -12.58 -11.02
N ALA A 119 20.96 -11.64 -10.29
CA ALA A 119 22.40 -11.35 -10.35
C ALA A 119 23.23 -12.56 -9.94
N ALA A 120 22.85 -13.26 -8.86
CA ALA A 120 23.53 -14.48 -8.41
C ALA A 120 23.44 -15.60 -9.46
N ARG A 121 22.28 -15.81 -10.06
CA ARG A 121 22.08 -16.79 -11.14
C ARG A 121 22.95 -16.47 -12.36
N LYS A 122 23.01 -15.21 -12.80
CA LYS A 122 23.86 -14.78 -13.92
C LYS A 122 25.35 -14.93 -13.62
N ALA A 123 25.78 -14.70 -12.37
CA ALA A 123 27.16 -14.89 -11.96
C ALA A 123 27.57 -16.38 -11.94
N GLY A 124 26.66 -17.27 -11.50
CA GLY A 124 26.90 -18.73 -11.50
C GLY A 124 26.93 -19.37 -12.88
N ASN A 125 26.32 -18.73 -13.88
CA ASN A 125 26.26 -19.23 -15.26
C ASN A 125 27.38 -18.69 -16.17
N LYS A 126 28.38 -17.98 -15.63
CA LYS A 126 29.54 -17.57 -16.43
C LYS A 126 30.36 -18.81 -16.79
N PRO A 127 30.65 -19.08 -18.07
CA PRO A 127 31.62 -20.09 -18.46
C PRO A 127 32.98 -19.74 -17.85
N GLN A 128 33.63 -20.70 -17.19
CA GLN A 128 34.98 -20.60 -16.74
C GLN A 128 35.96 -20.54 -17.90
#